data_82093a29d68ee78b66b41f1235177466
#
_entry.id   82093a29d68ee78b66b41f1235177466
#
_cell.length_a   1.000
_cell.length_b   1.000
_cell.length_c   1.000
_cell.angle_alpha   90.00
_cell.angle_beta   90.00
_cell.angle_gamma   90.00
#
_symmetry.space_group_name_H-M   'P 1'
#
loop_
_entity.id
_entity.type
_entity.pdbx_description
1 polymer ?
#
loop_
_entity_poly.entity_id
_entity_poly.type
_entity_poly.pdbx_seq_one_letter_code
_entity_poly.pdbx_strand_id
1 'polypeptide(L)'
;EFWEHSDDYLPPRGCLVIARSPEGEIVGCGMMKYLGPDTGELKRVFVTEKARGTGTGRALIEARENVAREMGLKRLIADTLTPNVEMRDLYPKLGFVELDAPVETTTYKDQPMLRPHLHYFAKDI
;
A
#
# COMPACT_ATOMS: atom_id res chain seq x y z
N GLU A 1 -2.45 13.23 11.17
CA GLU A 1 -2.57 13.19 9.74
C GLU A 1 -1.31 12.73 9.04
N PHE A 2 -1.33 12.74 7.72
CA PHE A 2 -0.19 12.29 6.93
C PHE A 2 1.11 13.01 7.30
N TRP A 3 1.05 14.32 7.39
CA TRP A 3 2.27 15.11 7.66
C TRP A 3 2.84 14.89 9.04
N GLU A 4 2.00 14.56 10.01
CA GLU A 4 2.47 14.26 11.38
C GLU A 4 3.22 12.94 11.45
N HIS A 5 2.93 12.02 10.53
CA HIS A 5 3.50 10.69 10.54
C HIS A 5 4.43 10.43 9.34
N SER A 6 4.86 11.50 8.65
CA SER A 6 5.63 11.34 7.42
C SER A 6 6.96 10.59 7.63
N ASP A 7 7.57 10.72 8.79
CA ASP A 7 8.82 10.01 9.09
C ASP A 7 8.66 8.49 9.11
N ASP A 8 7.44 7.98 9.32
CA ASP A 8 7.17 6.55 9.31
C ASP A 8 7.33 5.94 7.91
N TYR A 9 7.37 6.77 6.87
CA TYR A 9 7.48 6.34 5.49
C TYR A 9 8.86 6.63 4.89
N LEU A 10 9.83 6.90 5.73
CA LEU A 10 11.22 7.08 5.32
C LEU A 10 12.07 5.93 5.85
N PRO A 11 13.13 5.52 5.13
CA PRO A 11 14.02 4.48 5.65
C PRO A 11 14.60 4.89 7.00
N PRO A 12 14.75 3.96 7.96
CA PRO A 12 14.45 2.53 7.88
C PRO A 12 13.02 2.16 8.28
N ARG A 13 12.13 3.12 8.52
CA ARG A 13 10.77 2.85 9.00
C ARG A 13 9.79 2.47 7.90
N GLY A 14 10.13 2.77 6.65
CA GLY A 14 9.26 2.50 5.52
C GLY A 14 9.87 3.02 4.24
N CYS A 15 9.03 3.29 3.26
CA CYS A 15 9.47 3.90 2.01
C CYS A 15 8.35 4.70 1.35
N LEU A 16 8.76 5.60 0.47
CA LEU A 16 7.89 6.32 -0.44
C LEU A 16 8.39 6.04 -1.85
N VAL A 17 7.53 5.55 -2.72
CA VAL A 17 7.86 5.36 -4.13
C VAL A 17 7.04 6.32 -4.98
N ILE A 18 7.64 6.81 -6.05
CA ILE A 18 7.04 7.81 -6.93
C ILE A 18 7.06 7.27 -8.35
N ALA A 19 5.93 7.40 -9.05
CA ALA A 19 5.84 7.09 -10.47
C ALA A 19 5.90 8.37 -11.27
N ARG A 20 6.74 8.39 -12.32
CA ARG A 20 6.85 9.54 -13.23
C ARG A 20 6.47 9.14 -14.64
N SER A 21 5.86 10.07 -15.36
CA SER A 21 5.60 9.89 -16.78
C SER A 21 6.90 9.99 -17.57
N PRO A 22 6.91 9.59 -18.87
CA PRO A 22 8.08 9.81 -19.72
C PRO A 22 8.54 11.26 -19.79
N GLU A 23 7.62 12.21 -19.57
CA GLU A 23 7.92 13.64 -19.55
C GLU A 23 8.44 14.12 -18.20
N GLY A 24 8.54 13.23 -17.21
CA GLY A 24 9.07 13.56 -15.90
C GLY A 24 8.04 14.05 -14.88
N GLU A 25 6.77 14.11 -15.24
CA GLU A 25 5.72 14.52 -14.30
C GLU A 25 5.44 13.41 -13.30
N ILE A 26 5.18 13.79 -12.04
CA ILE A 26 4.76 12.82 -11.03
C ILE A 26 3.32 12.44 -11.31
N VAL A 27 3.08 11.16 -11.56
CA VAL A 27 1.75 10.64 -11.89
C VAL A 27 1.19 9.69 -10.84
N GLY A 28 1.98 9.38 -9.83
CA GLY A 28 1.51 8.54 -8.74
C GLY A 28 2.53 8.40 -7.64
N CYS A 29 2.08 7.90 -6.50
CA CYS A 29 2.95 7.58 -5.39
C CYS A 29 2.32 6.47 -4.55
N GLY A 30 3.15 5.83 -3.75
CA GLY A 30 2.70 4.84 -2.79
C GLY A 30 3.67 4.76 -1.64
N MET A 31 3.15 4.44 -0.48
CA MET A 31 3.94 4.38 0.74
C MET A 31 3.86 3.00 1.35
N MET A 32 4.88 2.67 2.13
CA MET A 32 4.92 1.44 2.91
C MET A 32 5.46 1.78 4.29
N LYS A 33 4.85 1.21 5.32
CA LYS A 33 5.27 1.39 6.70
C LYS A 33 5.75 0.05 7.25
N TYR A 34 6.90 0.07 7.92
CA TYR A 34 7.41 -1.12 8.60
C TYR A 34 6.64 -1.31 9.90
N LEU A 35 6.01 -2.48 10.06
CA LEU A 35 5.27 -2.79 11.28
C LEU A 35 6.04 -3.74 12.20
N GLY A 36 7.14 -4.32 11.71
CA GLY A 36 7.97 -5.28 12.43
C GLY A 36 7.23 -6.54 12.90
N PRO A 37 7.98 -7.62 13.19
CA PRO A 37 9.40 -7.72 12.90
C PRO A 37 9.69 -7.95 11.42
N ASP A 38 8.71 -8.44 10.64
CA ASP A 38 8.94 -8.82 9.25
C ASP A 38 7.77 -8.46 8.32
N THR A 39 6.92 -7.52 8.76
CA THR A 39 5.70 -7.15 8.03
C THR A 39 5.76 -5.69 7.62
N GLY A 40 5.39 -5.41 6.37
CA GLY A 40 5.19 -4.07 5.87
C GLY A 40 3.71 -3.84 5.54
N GLU A 41 3.24 -2.62 5.77
CA GLU A 41 1.90 -2.21 5.41
C GLU A 41 1.95 -1.26 4.22
N LEU A 42 1.23 -1.60 3.15
CA LEU A 42 1.08 -0.71 1.99
C LEU A 42 0.06 0.36 2.31
N LYS A 43 0.44 1.63 2.11
CA LYS A 43 -0.40 2.77 2.48
C LYS A 43 -0.36 3.83 1.39
N ARG A 44 -1.40 4.65 1.37
CA ARG A 44 -1.44 5.94 0.68
C ARG A 44 -1.03 5.88 -0.78
N VAL A 45 -1.62 4.93 -1.52
CA VAL A 45 -1.44 4.90 -2.95
C VAL A 45 -2.25 6.01 -3.60
N PHE A 46 -1.66 6.70 -4.56
CA PHE A 46 -2.33 7.70 -5.35
C PHE A 46 -1.87 7.60 -6.80
N VAL A 47 -2.82 7.65 -7.72
CA VAL A 47 -2.54 7.66 -9.16
C VAL A 47 -3.38 8.77 -9.78
N THR A 48 -2.75 9.63 -10.59
CA THR A 48 -3.49 10.70 -11.25
C THR A 48 -4.53 10.10 -12.22
N GLU A 49 -5.57 10.88 -12.50
CA GLU A 49 -6.63 10.42 -13.39
C GLU A 49 -6.09 10.03 -14.76
N LYS A 50 -5.16 10.82 -15.31
CA LYS A 50 -4.53 10.52 -16.60
C LYS A 50 -3.76 9.20 -16.61
N ALA A 51 -3.18 8.83 -15.49
CA ALA A 51 -2.34 7.63 -15.41
C ALA A 51 -3.14 6.38 -15.01
N ARG A 52 -4.40 6.52 -14.67
CA ARG A 52 -5.24 5.37 -14.34
C ARG A 52 -5.43 4.48 -15.57
N GLY A 53 -5.41 3.18 -15.35
CA GLY A 53 -5.52 2.22 -16.44
C GLY A 53 -4.25 2.02 -17.24
N THR A 54 -3.12 2.62 -16.82
CA THR A 54 -1.83 2.51 -17.53
C THR A 54 -0.86 1.53 -16.87
N GLY A 55 -1.28 0.85 -15.79
CA GLY A 55 -0.38 -0.03 -15.04
C GLY A 55 0.39 0.67 -13.94
N THR A 56 0.17 1.96 -13.71
CA THR A 56 0.89 2.73 -12.68
C THR A 56 0.63 2.18 -11.28
N GLY A 57 -0.64 1.88 -10.96
CA GLY A 57 -0.97 1.32 -9.64
C GLY A 57 -0.27 0.00 -9.38
N ARG A 58 -0.24 -0.87 -10.37
CA ARG A 58 0.47 -2.14 -10.29
C ARG A 58 1.97 -1.91 -10.08
N ALA A 59 2.57 -1.02 -10.86
CA ALA A 59 3.99 -0.71 -10.74
C ALA A 59 4.35 -0.18 -9.35
N LEU A 60 3.48 0.65 -8.76
CA LEU A 60 3.70 1.18 -7.42
C LEU A 60 3.65 0.08 -6.36
N ILE A 61 2.76 -0.90 -6.50
CA ILE A 61 2.72 -2.03 -5.59
C ILE A 61 3.98 -2.88 -5.75
N GLU A 62 4.37 -3.19 -6.98
CA GLU A 62 5.55 -4.01 -7.25
C GLU A 62 6.83 -3.35 -6.77
N ALA A 63 6.95 -2.04 -6.92
CA ALA A 63 8.13 -1.31 -6.44
C ALA A 63 8.24 -1.39 -4.92
N ARG A 64 7.13 -1.25 -4.20
CA ARG A 64 7.14 -1.35 -2.74
C ARG A 64 7.42 -2.78 -2.29
N GLU A 65 6.91 -3.77 -3.01
CA GLU A 65 7.23 -5.16 -2.71
C GLU A 65 8.73 -5.44 -2.86
N ASN A 66 9.37 -4.88 -3.89
CA ASN A 66 10.81 -5.03 -4.08
C ASN A 66 11.59 -4.39 -2.93
N VAL A 67 11.19 -3.19 -2.49
CA VAL A 67 11.82 -2.55 -1.33
C VAL A 67 11.62 -3.40 -0.09
N ALA A 68 10.44 -3.95 0.11
CA ALA A 68 10.16 -4.82 1.27
C ALA A 68 11.09 -6.04 1.27
N ARG A 69 11.32 -6.66 0.12
CA ARG A 69 12.25 -7.78 0.02
C ARG A 69 13.68 -7.36 0.36
N GLU A 70 14.10 -6.20 -0.13
CA GLU A 70 15.43 -5.67 0.20
C GLU A 70 15.59 -5.39 1.69
N MET A 71 14.51 -4.99 2.35
CA MET A 71 14.51 -4.77 3.80
C MET A 71 14.45 -6.08 4.60
N GLY A 72 14.28 -7.22 3.94
CA GLY A 72 14.15 -8.51 4.61
C GLY A 72 12.77 -8.81 5.16
N LEU A 73 11.75 -8.06 4.73
CA LEU A 73 10.38 -8.33 5.15
C LEU A 73 9.86 -9.61 4.50
N LYS A 74 8.96 -10.29 5.20
CA LYS A 74 8.40 -11.58 4.77
C LYS A 74 6.95 -11.49 4.37
N ARG A 75 6.27 -10.42 4.74
CA ARG A 75 4.83 -10.28 4.53
C ARG A 75 4.46 -8.83 4.28
N LEU A 76 3.53 -8.64 3.36
CA LEU A 76 2.87 -7.34 3.15
C LEU A 76 1.41 -7.46 3.53
N ILE A 77 0.90 -6.43 4.18
CA ILE A 77 -0.53 -6.30 4.44
C ILE A 77 -1.04 -4.99 3.86
N ALA A 78 -2.31 -4.94 3.57
CA ALA A 78 -2.96 -3.75 3.06
C ALA A 78 -4.43 -3.78 3.43
N ASP A 79 -5.04 -2.60 3.51
CA ASP A 79 -6.48 -2.51 3.58
C ASP A 79 -6.98 -1.55 2.51
N THR A 80 -8.26 -1.66 2.19
CA THR A 80 -8.91 -0.73 1.29
C THR A 80 -10.38 -0.63 1.65
N LEU A 81 -10.98 0.50 1.34
CA LEU A 81 -12.39 0.73 1.62
C LEU A 81 -13.28 0.05 0.57
N THR A 82 -14.47 -0.37 1.00
CA THR A 82 -15.42 -1.06 0.14
C THR A 82 -15.64 -0.39 -1.23
N PRO A 83 -15.78 0.96 -1.32
CA PRO A 83 -15.98 1.59 -2.63
C PRO A 83 -14.79 1.54 -3.57
N ASN A 84 -13.60 1.24 -3.06
CA ASN A 84 -12.39 1.22 -3.91
C ASN A 84 -12.27 -0.10 -4.65
N VAL A 85 -13.15 -0.30 -5.63
CA VAL A 85 -13.25 -1.54 -6.38
C VAL A 85 -11.97 -1.84 -7.16
N GLU A 86 -11.30 -0.80 -7.67
CA GLU A 86 -10.07 -0.98 -8.45
C GLU A 86 -8.99 -1.69 -7.62
N MET A 87 -8.78 -1.25 -6.37
CA MET A 87 -7.76 -1.88 -5.52
C MET A 87 -8.22 -3.26 -5.03
N ARG A 88 -9.50 -3.40 -4.75
CA ARG A 88 -10.05 -4.70 -4.35
C ARG A 88 -9.86 -5.76 -5.44
N ASP A 89 -9.92 -5.34 -6.70
CA ASP A 89 -9.70 -6.22 -7.84
C ASP A 89 -8.21 -6.43 -8.14
N LEU A 90 -7.40 -5.40 -7.92
CA LEU A 90 -5.98 -5.44 -8.26
C LEU A 90 -5.16 -6.31 -7.31
N TYR A 91 -5.41 -6.21 -6.00
CA TYR A 91 -4.61 -6.96 -5.01
C TYR A 91 -4.60 -8.47 -5.29
N PRO A 92 -5.75 -9.11 -5.52
CA PRO A 92 -5.73 -10.55 -5.83
C PRO A 92 -4.95 -10.90 -7.09
N LYS A 93 -4.98 -10.02 -8.10
CA LYS A 93 -4.23 -10.25 -9.35
C LYS A 93 -2.73 -10.22 -9.13
N LEU A 94 -2.28 -9.57 -8.06
CA LEU A 94 -0.85 -9.46 -7.73
C LEU A 94 -0.43 -10.48 -6.66
N GLY A 95 -1.29 -11.43 -6.35
CA GLY A 95 -0.97 -12.50 -5.43
C GLY A 95 -1.35 -12.25 -3.98
N PHE A 96 -2.05 -11.16 -3.69
CA PHE A 96 -2.58 -10.92 -2.36
C PHE A 96 -3.83 -11.76 -2.14
N VAL A 97 -4.00 -12.23 -0.91
CA VAL A 97 -5.19 -12.98 -0.50
C VAL A 97 -6.03 -12.08 0.38
N GLU A 98 -7.32 -12.01 0.08
CA GLU A 98 -8.25 -11.29 0.96
C GLU A 98 -8.46 -12.10 2.23
N LEU A 99 -8.35 -11.42 3.39
CA LEU A 99 -8.48 -12.07 4.69
C LEU A 99 -9.92 -11.99 5.18
N ASP A 100 -10.37 -13.06 5.87
CA ASP A 100 -11.72 -13.12 6.43
C ASP A 100 -11.86 -12.34 7.73
N ALA A 101 -10.74 -12.01 8.36
CA ALA A 101 -10.74 -11.32 9.65
C ALA A 101 -9.85 -10.08 9.57
N PRO A 102 -10.15 -9.05 10.37
CA PRO A 102 -9.32 -7.85 10.41
C PRO A 102 -7.89 -8.13 10.82
N VAL A 103 -6.97 -7.32 10.30
CA VAL A 103 -5.60 -7.23 10.80
C VAL A 103 -5.38 -5.79 11.27
N GLU A 104 -4.46 -5.60 12.20
CA GLU A 104 -4.25 -4.29 12.83
C GLU A 104 -3.44 -3.37 11.93
N THR A 105 -4.02 -2.98 10.80
CA THR A 105 -3.46 -1.94 9.94
C THR A 105 -3.55 -0.59 10.64
N THR A 106 -2.84 0.40 10.10
CA THR A 106 -2.90 1.76 10.65
C THR A 106 -4.32 2.30 10.62
N THR A 107 -5.05 2.09 9.53
CA THR A 107 -6.45 2.55 9.43
C THR A 107 -7.33 1.85 10.46
N TYR A 108 -7.16 0.56 10.65
CA TYR A 108 -7.92 -0.20 11.65
C TYR A 108 -7.72 0.40 13.05
N LYS A 109 -6.47 0.72 13.41
CA LYS A 109 -6.15 1.26 14.73
C LYS A 109 -6.57 2.72 14.88
N ASP A 110 -6.30 3.54 13.89
CA ASP A 110 -6.43 4.99 14.01
C ASP A 110 -7.82 5.52 13.66
N GLN A 111 -8.60 4.76 12.88
CA GLN A 111 -9.92 5.19 12.41
C GLN A 111 -10.95 4.09 12.62
N PRO A 112 -11.34 3.84 13.90
CA PRO A 112 -12.26 2.74 14.21
C PRO A 112 -13.60 2.82 13.47
N MET A 113 -14.05 4.03 13.12
CA MET A 113 -15.30 4.19 12.40
C MET A 113 -15.28 3.59 11.00
N LEU A 114 -14.09 3.39 10.43
CA LEU A 114 -13.97 2.79 9.10
C LEU A 114 -13.91 1.27 9.11
N ARG A 115 -13.73 0.65 10.28
CA ARG A 115 -13.56 -0.82 10.36
C ARG A 115 -14.63 -1.62 9.63
N PRO A 116 -15.92 -1.28 9.70
CA PRO A 116 -16.94 -2.05 8.98
C PRO A 116 -16.83 -1.97 7.46
N HIS A 117 -16.05 -1.02 6.95
CA HIS A 117 -15.92 -0.76 5.52
C HIS A 117 -14.57 -1.18 4.96
N LEU A 118 -13.73 -1.83 5.78
CA LEU A 118 -12.38 -2.22 5.35
C LEU A 118 -12.36 -3.65 4.84
N HIS A 119 -11.58 -3.85 3.78
CA HIS A 119 -11.20 -5.15 3.28
C HIS A 119 -9.70 -5.30 3.49
N TYR A 120 -9.28 -6.47 3.92
CA TYR A 120 -7.90 -6.71 4.35
C TYR A 120 -7.25 -7.72 3.43
N PHE A 121 -6.01 -7.45 3.05
CA PHE A 121 -5.25 -8.28 2.11
C PHE A 121 -3.87 -8.56 2.67
N ALA A 122 -3.33 -9.72 2.36
CA ALA A 122 -1.97 -10.08 2.76
C ALA A 122 -1.29 -10.87 1.65
N LYS A 123 0.03 -10.74 1.59
CA LYS A 123 0.86 -11.50 0.67
C LYS A 123 2.16 -11.85 1.36
N ASP A 124 2.53 -13.13 1.33
CA ASP A 124 3.86 -13.57 1.75
C ASP A 124 4.84 -13.32 0.61
N ILE A 125 5.98 -12.76 0.95
CA ILE A 125 6.97 -12.37 -0.06
C ILE A 125 8.37 -12.98 0.19
#